data_b0d015b58ab24b54dc21b288fdc1794f
#
_entry.id   b0d015b58ab24b54dc21b288fdc1794f
#
_cell.length_a   1.000
_cell.length_b   1.000
_cell.length_c   1.000
_cell.angle_alpha   90.00
_cell.angle_beta   90.00
_cell.angle_gamma   90.00
#
_symmetry.space_group_name_H-M   'P 1'
#
loop_
_entity.id
_entity.type
_entity.pdbx_description
1 polymer ?
#
loop_
_entity_poly.entity_id
_entity_poly.type
_entity_poly.pdbx_seq_one_letter_code
_entity_poly.pdbx_strand_id
1 'polypeptide(L)'
;MSIDGLTPDNIRDILLRTRRIALVGASNKPHRASHEVMGFLLARGFDVTPVNPMLAGKTIHGRTVVASLDEAGKLEMVDLFRASARVGPAVDDAIRLGAHVVWMQLGVVDHGAASRARAAGITVAMDRCPVIEFARLGISRQA
;
A
#
# COMPACT_ATOMS: atom_id res chain seq x y z
N MET A 1 6.95 -20.74 -3.48
CA MET A 1 7.72 -19.50 -3.64
C MET A 1 6.80 -18.39 -4.11
N SER A 2 6.91 -17.24 -3.53
CA SER A 2 6.08 -16.11 -3.91
C SER A 2 6.58 -15.46 -5.20
N ILE A 3 5.67 -14.81 -5.94
CA ILE A 3 6.00 -14.17 -7.22
C ILE A 3 6.87 -12.91 -7.04
N ASP A 4 6.88 -12.34 -5.83
CA ASP A 4 7.69 -11.14 -5.53
C ASP A 4 9.07 -11.46 -4.97
N GLY A 5 9.36 -12.73 -4.70
CA GLY A 5 10.63 -13.16 -4.15
C GLY A 5 10.86 -12.85 -2.68
N LEU A 6 9.84 -12.32 -1.98
CA LEU A 6 9.97 -11.98 -0.58
C LEU A 6 9.76 -13.18 0.33
N THR A 7 10.58 -13.27 1.38
CA THR A 7 10.46 -14.31 2.40
C THR A 7 9.46 -13.87 3.48
N PRO A 8 8.95 -14.81 4.31
CA PRO A 8 8.14 -14.44 5.47
C PRO A 8 8.79 -13.40 6.37
N ASP A 9 10.11 -13.49 6.58
CA ASP A 9 10.84 -12.51 7.39
C ASP A 9 10.86 -11.13 6.74
N ASN A 10 10.98 -11.06 5.40
CA ASN A 10 10.90 -9.79 4.68
C ASN A 10 9.55 -9.12 4.90
N ILE A 11 8.45 -9.89 4.78
CA ILE A 11 7.10 -9.37 4.96
C ILE A 11 6.89 -8.90 6.40
N ARG A 12 7.33 -9.70 7.37
CA ARG A 12 7.23 -9.33 8.78
C ARG A 12 7.96 -8.03 9.05
N ASP A 13 9.16 -7.88 8.52
CA ASP A 13 9.96 -6.67 8.69
C ASP A 13 9.25 -5.45 8.11
N ILE A 14 8.72 -5.55 6.90
CA ILE A 14 7.95 -4.46 6.28
C ILE A 14 6.79 -4.04 7.18
N LEU A 15 5.99 -4.99 7.64
CA LEU A 15 4.78 -4.70 8.41
C LEU A 15 5.06 -4.20 9.82
N LEU A 16 6.23 -4.53 10.39
CA LEU A 16 6.63 -4.05 11.72
C LEU A 16 7.31 -2.68 11.66
N ARG A 17 8.05 -2.38 10.60
CA ARG A 17 8.82 -1.12 10.50
C ARG A 17 8.03 0.02 9.93
N THR A 18 7.12 -0.24 8.98
CA THR A 18 6.37 0.80 8.32
C THR A 18 5.48 1.53 9.31
N ARG A 19 5.45 2.85 9.24
CA ARG A 19 4.55 3.69 10.03
C ARG A 19 3.53 4.40 9.15
N ARG A 20 3.96 4.93 8.01
CA ARG A 20 3.11 5.71 7.12
C ARG A 20 2.82 4.92 5.84
N ILE A 21 1.54 4.88 5.49
CA ILE A 21 1.06 4.20 4.29
C ILE A 21 0.21 5.18 3.49
N ALA A 22 0.54 5.35 2.21
CA ALA A 22 -0.34 5.99 1.25
C ALA A 22 -1.11 4.90 0.53
N LEU A 23 -2.43 4.89 0.67
CA LEU A 23 -3.29 3.85 0.12
C LEU A 23 -3.96 4.40 -1.14
N VAL A 24 -3.49 3.94 -2.29
CA VAL A 24 -3.95 4.41 -3.61
C VAL A 24 -5.14 3.58 -4.07
N GLY A 25 -6.18 4.25 -4.56
CA GLY A 25 -7.44 3.60 -4.92
C GLY A 25 -8.36 3.46 -3.73
N ALA A 26 -8.25 4.36 -2.77
CA ALA A 26 -9.10 4.39 -1.58
C ALA A 26 -10.57 4.53 -1.96
N SER A 27 -11.46 3.90 -1.19
CA SER A 27 -12.90 3.93 -1.42
C SER A 27 -13.65 4.29 -0.15
N ASN A 28 -14.70 5.10 -0.31
CA ASN A 28 -15.62 5.42 0.79
C ASN A 28 -16.77 4.40 0.93
N LYS A 29 -16.76 3.34 0.12
CA LYS A 29 -17.79 2.29 0.15
C LYS A 29 -17.34 1.15 1.07
N PRO A 30 -18.06 0.86 2.17
CA PRO A 30 -17.62 -0.09 3.18
C PRO A 30 -17.38 -1.52 2.67
N HIS A 31 -18.03 -1.91 1.58
CA HIS A 31 -17.87 -3.26 1.02
C HIS A 31 -16.62 -3.41 0.14
N ARG A 32 -15.93 -2.33 -0.18
CA ARG A 32 -14.71 -2.41 -0.98
C ARG A 32 -13.52 -2.85 -0.13
N ALA A 33 -12.66 -3.68 -0.73
CA ALA A 33 -11.48 -4.20 -0.05
C ALA A 33 -10.58 -3.08 0.48
N SER A 34 -10.39 -2.00 -0.28
CA SER A 34 -9.56 -0.89 0.16
C SER A 34 -10.09 -0.23 1.44
N HIS A 35 -11.41 -0.14 1.59
CA HIS A 35 -12.02 0.42 2.78
C HIS A 35 -11.77 -0.47 4.00
N GLU A 36 -11.97 -1.78 3.86
CA GLU A 36 -11.74 -2.75 4.93
C GLU A 36 -10.27 -2.79 5.35
N VAL A 37 -9.37 -2.86 4.38
CA VAL A 37 -7.93 -2.91 4.67
C VAL A 37 -7.46 -1.62 5.33
N MET A 38 -7.96 -0.47 4.88
CA MET A 38 -7.62 0.81 5.52
C MET A 38 -8.02 0.82 7.01
N GLY A 39 -9.24 0.38 7.32
CA GLY A 39 -9.70 0.29 8.70
C GLY A 39 -8.83 -0.63 9.54
N PHE A 40 -8.46 -1.78 8.99
CA PHE A 40 -7.55 -2.72 9.65
C PHE A 40 -6.19 -2.08 9.95
N LEU A 41 -5.61 -1.41 8.96
CA LEU A 41 -4.28 -0.79 9.10
C LEU A 41 -4.31 0.31 10.16
N LEU A 42 -5.33 1.16 10.15
CA LEU A 42 -5.50 2.20 11.17
C LEU A 42 -5.61 1.60 12.57
N ALA A 43 -6.38 0.52 12.72
CA ALA A 43 -6.53 -0.16 14.00
C ALA A 43 -5.22 -0.77 14.51
N ARG A 44 -4.27 -1.04 13.62
CA ARG A 44 -2.94 -1.57 13.96
C ARG A 44 -1.89 -0.47 14.15
N GLY A 45 -2.29 0.79 14.16
CA GLY A 45 -1.40 1.90 14.47
C GLY A 45 -0.64 2.48 13.28
N PHE A 46 -0.99 2.09 12.05
CA PHE A 46 -0.43 2.74 10.87
C PHE A 46 -1.07 4.10 10.65
N ASP A 47 -0.27 5.05 10.19
CA ASP A 47 -0.76 6.36 9.73
C ASP A 47 -1.07 6.25 8.24
N VAL A 48 -2.35 6.11 7.91
CA VAL A 48 -2.78 5.86 6.53
C VAL A 48 -3.37 7.13 5.92
N THR A 49 -2.84 7.52 4.75
CA THR A 49 -3.38 8.61 3.93
C THR A 49 -4.09 7.99 2.73
N PRO A 50 -5.42 8.16 2.61
CA PRO A 50 -6.14 7.66 1.44
C PRO A 50 -5.92 8.56 0.23
N VAL A 51 -5.67 7.95 -0.92
CA VAL A 51 -5.41 8.67 -2.18
C VAL A 51 -6.43 8.26 -3.22
N ASN A 52 -7.22 9.21 -3.70
CA ASN A 52 -8.17 9.01 -4.80
C ASN A 52 -8.60 10.39 -5.34
N PRO A 53 -8.29 10.70 -6.62
CA PRO A 53 -8.65 12.00 -7.18
C PRO A 53 -10.16 12.26 -7.20
N MET A 54 -10.97 11.21 -7.30
CA MET A 54 -12.44 11.35 -7.36
C MET A 54 -13.05 11.67 -5.99
N LEU A 55 -12.33 11.42 -4.90
CA LEU A 55 -12.82 11.62 -3.53
C LEU A 55 -12.03 12.67 -2.76
N ALA A 56 -11.14 13.39 -3.44
CA ALA A 56 -10.28 14.39 -2.79
C ALA A 56 -11.09 15.39 -1.94
N GLY A 57 -10.63 15.63 -0.73
CA GLY A 57 -11.31 16.49 0.23
C GLY A 57 -12.38 15.82 1.09
N LYS A 58 -12.83 14.63 0.71
CA LYS A 58 -13.76 13.84 1.54
C LYS A 58 -12.97 13.07 2.60
N THR A 59 -13.67 12.42 3.51
CA THR A 59 -13.01 11.62 4.55
C THR A 59 -13.35 10.14 4.42
N ILE A 60 -12.38 9.30 4.75
CA ILE A 60 -12.56 7.85 4.87
C ILE A 60 -11.93 7.46 6.21
N HIS A 61 -12.70 6.77 7.06
CA HIS A 61 -12.24 6.42 8.41
C HIS A 61 -11.65 7.63 9.17
N GLY A 62 -12.22 8.81 8.96
CA GLY A 62 -11.78 10.05 9.62
C GLY A 62 -10.51 10.67 9.01
N ARG A 63 -9.96 10.12 7.93
CA ARG A 63 -8.78 10.64 7.25
C ARG A 63 -9.18 11.37 5.98
N THR A 64 -8.60 12.54 5.75
CA THR A 64 -8.86 13.33 4.55
C THR A 64 -8.23 12.68 3.33
N VAL A 65 -9.02 12.48 2.28
CA VAL A 65 -8.56 11.94 1.01
C VAL A 65 -7.79 13.02 0.25
N VAL A 66 -6.61 12.66 -0.26
CA VAL A 66 -5.84 13.53 -1.15
C VAL A 66 -5.95 13.04 -2.60
N ALA A 67 -5.72 13.95 -3.55
CA ALA A 67 -5.92 13.65 -4.96
C ALA A 67 -4.81 12.79 -5.56
N SER A 68 -3.58 12.94 -5.09
CA SER A 68 -2.39 12.28 -5.65
C SER A 68 -1.36 11.96 -4.57
N LEU A 69 -0.40 11.11 -4.93
CA LEU A 69 0.71 10.78 -4.03
C LEU A 69 1.57 12.00 -3.68
N ASP A 70 1.65 13.00 -4.57
CA ASP A 70 2.38 14.23 -4.29
C ASP A 70 1.84 14.96 -3.05
N GLU A 71 0.57 14.79 -2.75
CA GLU A 71 -0.09 15.43 -1.61
C GLU A 71 -0.09 14.55 -0.35
N ALA A 72 0.43 13.34 -0.43
CA ALA A 72 0.38 12.40 0.69
C ALA A 72 1.49 12.59 1.73
N GLY A 73 2.37 13.55 1.53
CA GLY A 73 3.49 13.78 2.44
C GLY A 73 4.60 12.75 2.26
N LYS A 74 5.37 12.50 3.32
CA LYS A 74 6.47 11.54 3.27
C LYS A 74 5.92 10.12 3.04
N LEU A 75 6.48 9.44 2.03
CA LEU A 75 6.06 8.08 1.68
C LEU A 75 7.03 7.05 2.28
N GLU A 76 6.49 6.11 3.07
CA GLU A 76 7.21 4.90 3.45
C GLU A 76 6.71 3.75 2.61
N MET A 77 5.42 3.39 2.72
CA MET A 77 4.81 2.36 1.91
C MET A 77 3.66 2.94 1.09
N VAL A 78 3.59 2.52 -0.17
CA VAL A 78 2.46 2.81 -1.06
C VAL A 78 1.71 1.50 -1.29
N ASP A 79 0.47 1.43 -0.81
CA ASP A 79 -0.40 0.25 -0.93
C ASP A 79 -1.36 0.49 -2.10
N LEU A 80 -1.30 -0.38 -3.11
CA LEU A 80 -1.92 -0.14 -4.40
C LEU A 80 -3.17 -1.01 -4.61
N PHE A 81 -4.33 -0.36 -4.62
CA PHE A 81 -5.64 -0.93 -4.93
C PHE A 81 -6.08 -0.48 -6.33
N ARG A 82 -5.30 -0.84 -7.33
CA ARG A 82 -5.59 -0.53 -8.73
C ARG A 82 -5.44 -1.78 -9.57
N ALA A 83 -6.16 -1.85 -10.70
CA ALA A 83 -5.99 -2.94 -11.64
C ALA A 83 -4.53 -3.02 -12.12
N SER A 84 -4.03 -4.23 -12.34
CA SER A 84 -2.65 -4.46 -12.76
C SER A 84 -2.25 -3.61 -13.98
N ALA A 85 -3.17 -3.45 -14.93
CA ALA A 85 -2.92 -2.66 -16.14
C ALA A 85 -2.80 -1.15 -15.87
N ARG A 86 -3.17 -0.67 -14.67
CA ARG A 86 -3.19 0.75 -14.32
C ARG A 86 -2.24 1.12 -13.20
N VAL A 87 -1.58 0.15 -12.62
CA VAL A 87 -0.75 0.39 -11.44
C VAL A 87 0.59 1.05 -11.77
N GLY A 88 1.07 0.88 -13.01
CA GLY A 88 2.38 1.39 -13.42
C GLY A 88 2.63 2.86 -13.13
N PRO A 89 1.74 3.79 -13.53
CA PRO A 89 1.93 5.21 -13.24
C PRO A 89 2.04 5.52 -11.75
N ALA A 90 1.26 4.84 -10.90
CA ALA A 90 1.34 5.03 -9.46
C ALA A 90 2.68 4.53 -8.89
N VAL A 91 3.21 3.44 -9.44
CA VAL A 91 4.54 2.95 -9.06
C VAL A 91 5.62 3.96 -9.47
N ASP A 92 5.51 4.52 -10.67
CA ASP A 92 6.46 5.52 -11.14
C ASP A 92 6.44 6.78 -10.26
N ASP A 93 5.26 7.21 -9.79
CA ASP A 93 5.13 8.30 -8.83
C ASP A 93 5.77 7.94 -7.48
N ALA A 94 5.58 6.71 -7.01
CA ALA A 94 6.21 6.24 -5.78
C ALA A 94 7.73 6.27 -5.88
N ILE A 95 8.28 5.88 -7.04
CA ILE A 95 9.72 5.94 -7.30
C ILE A 95 10.20 7.39 -7.25
N ARG A 96 9.53 8.27 -7.97
CA ARG A 96 9.88 9.70 -8.03
C ARG A 96 9.86 10.34 -6.66
N LEU A 97 8.91 9.96 -5.81
CA LEU A 97 8.71 10.54 -4.49
C LEU A 97 9.50 9.84 -3.39
N GLY A 98 10.28 8.83 -3.71
CA GLY A 98 11.19 8.19 -2.76
C GLY A 98 10.56 7.24 -1.76
N ALA A 99 9.50 6.53 -2.14
CA ALA A 99 8.90 5.50 -1.29
C ALA A 99 9.92 4.40 -0.97
N HIS A 100 9.76 3.76 0.18
CA HIS A 100 10.62 2.63 0.59
C HIS A 100 10.04 1.29 0.14
N VAL A 101 8.71 1.17 0.13
CA VAL A 101 7.99 -0.06 -0.20
C VAL A 101 6.83 0.26 -1.13
N VAL A 102 6.67 -0.56 -2.15
CA VAL A 102 5.47 -0.60 -2.99
C VAL A 102 4.78 -1.93 -2.72
N TRP A 103 3.51 -1.89 -2.36
CA TRP A 103 2.72 -3.06 -2.03
C TRP A 103 1.57 -3.18 -3.02
N MET A 104 1.61 -4.20 -3.87
CA MET A 104 0.53 -4.51 -4.81
C MET A 104 -0.41 -5.53 -4.16
N GLN A 105 -1.68 -5.13 -4.02
CA GLN A 105 -2.72 -5.93 -3.36
C GLN A 105 -3.01 -7.26 -4.09
N LEU A 106 -3.87 -8.09 -3.49
CA LEU A 106 -4.30 -9.35 -4.11
C LEU A 106 -4.80 -9.09 -5.53
N GLY A 107 -4.29 -9.88 -6.48
CA GLY A 107 -4.64 -9.76 -7.88
C GLY A 107 -3.95 -8.62 -8.61
N VAL A 108 -3.13 -7.82 -7.94
CA VAL A 108 -2.40 -6.72 -8.56
C VAL A 108 -0.96 -7.17 -8.80
N VAL A 109 -0.61 -7.31 -10.07
CA VAL A 109 0.72 -7.75 -10.49
C VAL A 109 1.16 -6.97 -11.72
N ASP A 110 2.30 -6.30 -11.63
CA ASP A 110 2.95 -5.65 -12.76
C ASP A 110 4.46 -5.83 -12.61
N HIS A 111 4.99 -6.82 -13.30
CA HIS A 111 6.41 -7.16 -13.20
C HIS A 111 7.33 -6.07 -13.75
N GLY A 112 6.90 -5.37 -14.80
CA GLY A 112 7.66 -4.26 -15.37
C GLY A 112 7.80 -3.11 -14.37
N ALA A 113 6.70 -2.70 -13.76
CA ALA A 113 6.70 -1.66 -12.74
C ALA A 113 7.52 -2.10 -11.52
N ALA A 114 7.39 -3.36 -11.10
CA ALA A 114 8.16 -3.92 -10.00
C ALA A 114 9.66 -3.85 -10.27
N SER A 115 10.09 -4.18 -11.50
CA SER A 115 11.50 -4.09 -11.88
C SER A 115 12.02 -2.67 -11.80
N ARG A 116 11.24 -1.69 -12.26
CA ARG A 116 11.64 -0.28 -12.17
C ARG A 116 11.78 0.17 -10.71
N ALA A 117 10.84 -0.22 -9.87
CA ALA A 117 10.88 0.12 -8.45
C ALA A 117 12.10 -0.52 -7.76
N ARG A 118 12.37 -1.79 -8.01
CA ARG A 118 13.54 -2.49 -7.45
C ARG A 118 14.84 -1.86 -7.90
N ALA A 119 14.93 -1.45 -9.18
CA ALA A 119 16.11 -0.77 -9.71
C ALA A 119 16.36 0.57 -8.99
N ALA A 120 15.31 1.18 -8.45
CA ALA A 120 15.40 2.41 -7.66
C ALA A 120 15.62 2.14 -6.15
N GLY A 121 15.84 0.90 -5.76
CA GLY A 121 16.08 0.52 -4.36
C GLY A 121 14.84 0.30 -3.52
N ILE A 122 13.67 0.19 -4.16
CA ILE A 122 12.39 -0.01 -3.46
C ILE A 122 12.08 -1.50 -3.33
N THR A 123 11.62 -1.90 -2.15
CA THR A 123 11.12 -3.26 -1.93
C THR A 123 9.70 -3.37 -2.46
N VAL A 124 9.41 -4.42 -3.23
CA VAL A 124 8.11 -4.61 -3.87
C VAL A 124 7.46 -5.90 -3.41
N ALA A 125 6.27 -5.78 -2.82
CA ALA A 125 5.37 -6.91 -2.56
C ALA A 125 4.32 -6.93 -3.67
N MET A 126 3.93 -8.12 -4.13
CA MET A 126 2.93 -8.29 -5.18
C MET A 126 1.96 -9.40 -4.83
N ASP A 127 0.67 -9.19 -5.17
CA ASP A 127 -0.38 -10.18 -4.96
C ASP A 127 -0.47 -10.59 -3.50
N ARG A 128 -0.47 -9.60 -2.61
CA ARG A 128 -0.57 -9.82 -1.16
C ARG A 128 -1.56 -8.87 -0.53
N CYS A 129 -2.17 -9.30 0.59
CA CYS A 129 -3.01 -8.44 1.42
C CYS A 129 -2.41 -8.35 2.82
N PRO A 130 -2.19 -7.15 3.37
CA PRO A 130 -1.64 -7.01 4.72
C PRO A 130 -2.45 -7.76 5.78
N VAL A 131 -3.78 -7.76 5.67
CA VAL A 131 -4.66 -8.47 6.62
C VAL A 131 -4.31 -9.95 6.65
N ILE A 132 -4.17 -10.57 5.48
CA ILE A 132 -3.84 -11.99 5.34
C ILE A 132 -2.44 -12.26 5.88
N GLU A 133 -1.47 -11.39 5.56
CA GLU A 133 -0.09 -11.57 5.99
C GLU A 133 0.06 -11.42 7.51
N PHE A 134 -0.67 -10.49 8.13
CA PHE A 134 -0.70 -10.38 9.60
C PHE A 134 -1.15 -11.67 10.26
N ALA A 135 -2.25 -12.26 9.76
CA ALA A 135 -2.77 -13.50 10.31
C ALA A 135 -1.83 -14.67 10.06
N ARG A 136 -1.33 -14.80 8.84
CA ARG A 136 -0.47 -15.91 8.44
C ARG A 136 0.84 -15.93 9.20
N LEU A 137 1.43 -14.77 9.46
CA LEU A 137 2.73 -14.64 10.11
C LEU A 137 2.62 -14.43 11.62
N GLY A 138 1.42 -14.36 12.16
CA GLY A 138 1.21 -14.13 13.59
C GLY A 138 1.78 -12.79 14.06
N ILE A 139 1.68 -11.75 13.24
CA ILE A 139 2.21 -10.44 13.58
C ILE A 139 1.29 -9.77 14.60
N SER A 140 1.89 -9.29 15.69
CA SER A 140 1.20 -8.50 16.70
C SER A 140 1.71 -7.07 16.66
N ARG A 141 0.81 -6.14 16.29
CA ARG A 141 1.09 -4.71 16.27
C ARG A 141 -0.21 -3.97 16.52
N GLN A 142 -0.19 -3.01 17.43
CA GLN A 142 -1.37 -2.23 17.78
C GLN A 142 -1.04 -0.75 17.85
N ALA A 143 -2.09 0.05 17.79
CA ALA A 143 -2.00 1.50 17.89
C ALA A 143 -1.44 1.93 19.25
#